data_83c190ec0ede9216e0cb2abbf0ee81a5
#
_entry.id   83c190ec0ede9216e0cb2abbf0ee81a5
#
_cell.length_a   1.000
_cell.length_b   1.000
_cell.length_c   1.000
_cell.angle_alpha   90.00
_cell.angle_beta   90.00
_cell.angle_gamma   90.00
#
_symmetry.space_group_name_H-M   'P 1'
#
loop_
_entity.id
_entity.type
_entity.pdbx_description
1 polymer ?
#
loop_
_entity_poly.entity_id
_entity_poly.type
_entity_poly.pdbx_seq_one_letter_code
_entity_poly.pdbx_strand_id
1 'polypeptide(L)' 'MDYSSIELAILSGLDVRQTLIELASLSLEHQALTKINTVQERLTDLISVLIGTQDELIKLLIENRELRHKVTKQYGRL' A
#
# COMPACT_ATOMS: atom_id res chain seq x y z
N MET A 1 -5.81 -9.91 6.81
CA MET A 1 -5.96 -8.86 5.79
C MET A 1 -5.67 -9.50 4.44
N ASP A 2 -6.55 -9.35 3.49
CA ASP A 2 -6.30 -9.90 2.18
C ASP A 2 -5.61 -8.89 1.26
N TYR A 3 -5.11 -9.38 0.14
CA TYR A 3 -4.38 -8.59 -0.85
C TYR A 3 -5.24 -7.46 -1.45
N SER A 4 -6.53 -7.73 -1.70
CA SER A 4 -7.45 -6.76 -2.28
C SER A 4 -7.66 -5.55 -1.37
N SER A 5 -7.72 -5.76 -0.05
CA SER A 5 -7.87 -4.68 0.92
C SER A 5 -6.66 -3.75 0.92
N ILE A 6 -5.45 -4.31 0.79
CA ILE A 6 -4.22 -3.52 0.71
C ILE A 6 -4.20 -2.71 -0.59
N GLU A 7 -4.56 -3.32 -1.70
CA GLU A 7 -4.62 -2.66 -3.00
C GLU A 7 -5.61 -1.49 -2.99
N LEU A 8 -6.80 -1.70 -2.44
CA LEU A 8 -7.79 -0.63 -2.30
C LEU A 8 -7.29 0.51 -1.41
N ALA A 9 -6.59 0.18 -0.33
CA ALA A 9 -6.03 1.20 0.56
C ALA A 9 -4.98 2.06 -0.17
N ILE A 10 -4.14 1.44 -1.00
CA ILE A 10 -3.14 2.16 -1.79
C ILE A 10 -3.83 3.10 -2.79
N LEU A 11 -4.81 2.60 -3.54
CA LEU A 11 -5.55 3.39 -4.52
C LEU A 11 -6.29 4.56 -3.87
N SER A 12 -6.94 4.32 -2.73
CA SER A 12 -7.63 5.36 -1.98
C SER A 12 -6.66 6.42 -1.46
N GLY A 13 -5.49 5.99 -0.98
CA GLY A 13 -4.45 6.91 -0.53
C GLY A 13 -3.91 7.80 -1.65
N LEU A 14 -3.73 7.24 -2.83
CA LEU A 14 -3.28 7.99 -4.00
C LEU A 14 -4.32 9.01 -4.45
N ASP A 15 -5.60 8.66 -4.39
CA ASP A 15 -6.69 9.56 -4.74
C ASP A 15 -6.79 10.74 -3.77
N VAL A 16 -6.72 10.48 -2.48
CA VAL A 16 -6.71 11.53 -1.44
C VAL A 16 -5.50 12.45 -1.62
N ARG A 17 -4.34 11.88 -1.90
CA ARG A 17 -3.12 12.65 -2.16
C ARG A 17 -3.31 13.61 -3.34
N GLN A 18 -3.91 13.15 -4.43
CA GLN A 18 -4.19 13.99 -5.60
C GLN A 18 -5.14 15.13 -5.25
N THR A 19 -6.18 14.86 -4.49
CA THR A 19 -7.12 15.89 -4.02
C THR A 19 -6.41 16.95 -3.19
N LEU A 20 -5.49 16.54 -2.30
CA LEU A 20 -4.71 17.48 -1.50
C LEU A 20 -3.77 18.34 -2.35
N ILE A 21 -3.18 17.79 -3.40
CA ILE A 21 -2.37 18.54 -4.34
C ILE A 21 -3.21 19.61 -5.05
N GLU A 22 -4.40 19.25 -5.48
CA GLU A 22 -5.34 20.17 -6.11
C GLU A 22 -5.76 21.29 -5.17
N LEU A 23 -6.05 20.97 -3.91
CA LEU A 23 -6.37 21.96 -2.88
C LEU A 23 -5.20 22.92 -2.64
N ALA A 24 -3.98 22.40 -2.60
CA ALA A 24 -2.79 23.21 -2.39
C ALA A 24 -2.53 24.18 -3.55
N SER A 25 -3.02 23.88 -4.76
CA SER A 25 -2.90 24.75 -5.92
C SER A 25 -3.82 25.97 -5.86
N LEU A 26 -4.84 25.93 -5.00
CA LEU A 26 -5.71 27.07 -4.76
C LEU A 26 -5.01 28.06 -3.82
N SER A 27 -5.34 29.34 -3.94
CA SER A 27 -4.79 30.38 -3.06
C SER A 27 -5.27 30.18 -1.64
N LEU A 28 -4.46 29.56 -0.81
CA LEU A 28 -4.76 29.32 0.60
C LEU A 28 -3.79 30.11 1.49
N GLU A 29 -4.20 30.32 2.74
CA GLU A 29 -3.33 30.91 3.75
C GLU A 29 -2.10 30.01 3.98
N HIS A 30 -0.97 30.64 4.30
CA HIS A 30 0.29 29.93 4.51
C HIS A 30 0.19 28.79 5.51
N GLN A 31 -0.52 28.99 6.61
CA GLN A 31 -0.71 27.94 7.63
C GLN A 31 -1.48 26.74 7.09
N ALA A 32 -2.52 26.99 6.29
CA ALA A 32 -3.28 25.93 5.67
C ALA A 32 -2.44 25.14 4.69
N LEU A 33 -1.63 25.81 3.87
CA LEU A 33 -0.70 25.15 2.96
C LEU A 33 0.31 24.29 3.69
N THR A 34 0.88 24.77 4.79
CA THR A 34 1.82 24.01 5.61
C THR A 34 1.18 22.74 6.15
N LYS A 35 -0.05 22.82 6.62
CA LYS A 35 -0.79 21.66 7.13
C LYS A 35 -1.09 20.66 6.02
N ILE A 36 -1.50 21.15 4.85
CA ILE A 36 -1.74 20.29 3.68
C ILE A 36 -0.47 19.56 3.28
N ASN A 37 0.65 20.26 3.23
CA ASN A 37 1.94 19.67 2.88
C ASN A 37 2.35 18.58 3.88
N THR A 38 2.14 18.82 5.18
CA THR A 38 2.41 17.82 6.22
C THR A 38 1.56 16.58 6.03
N VAL A 39 0.27 16.75 5.72
CA VAL A 39 -0.64 15.62 5.46
C VAL A 39 -0.18 14.86 4.22
N GLN A 40 0.22 15.56 3.16
CA GLN A 40 0.74 14.91 1.95
C GLN A 40 1.97 14.04 2.23
N GLU A 41 2.91 14.55 3.04
CA GLU A 41 4.11 13.81 3.43
C GLU A 41 3.76 12.54 4.19
N ARG A 42 2.88 12.66 5.18
CA ARG A 42 2.44 11.50 5.98
C ARG A 42 1.70 10.49 5.13
N LEU A 43 0.88 10.96 4.21
CA LEU A 43 0.14 10.09 3.30
C LEU A 43 1.10 9.34 2.36
N THR A 44 2.13 10.03 1.85
CA THR A 44 3.16 9.42 1.02
C THR A 44 3.91 8.33 1.79
N ASP A 45 4.26 8.59 3.05
CA ASP A 45 4.90 7.61 3.92
C ASP A 45 4.01 6.40 4.15
N LEU A 46 2.72 6.63 4.41
CA LEU A 46 1.75 5.55 4.60
C LEU A 46 1.61 4.69 3.33
N ILE A 47 1.53 5.33 2.17
CA ILE A 47 1.46 4.62 0.88
C ILE A 47 2.71 3.75 0.69
N SER A 48 3.89 4.26 1.03
CA SER A 48 5.14 3.51 0.94
C SER A 48 5.12 2.28 1.85
N VAL A 49 4.61 2.41 3.07
CA VAL A 49 4.44 1.28 4.00
C VAL A 49 3.47 0.26 3.43
N LEU A 50 2.34 0.70 2.86
CA LEU A 50 1.35 -0.20 2.27
C LEU A 50 1.92 -0.96 1.07
N ILE A 51 2.69 -0.29 0.22
CA ILE A 51 3.35 -0.93 -0.92
C ILE A 51 4.35 -1.99 -0.43
N GLY A 52 5.16 -1.67 0.58
CA GLY A 52 6.09 -2.61 1.18
C GLY A 52 5.37 -3.82 1.78
N THR A 53 4.24 -3.60 2.46
CA THR A 53 3.42 -4.68 3.01
C THR A 53 2.83 -5.55 1.90
N GLN A 54 2.38 -4.94 0.81
CA GLN A 54 1.87 -5.68 -0.35
C GLN A 54 2.95 -6.58 -0.94
N ASP A 55 4.16 -6.06 -1.11
CA ASP A 55 5.29 -6.82 -1.66
C ASP A 55 5.65 -8.00 -0.76
N GLU A 56 5.68 -7.80 0.56
CA GLU A 56 5.92 -8.87 1.53
C GLU A 56 4.83 -9.94 1.47
N LEU A 57 3.57 -9.52 1.34
CA LEU A 57 2.45 -10.45 1.24
C LEU A 57 2.55 -11.30 -0.02
N ILE A 58 2.90 -10.69 -1.16
CA ILE A 58 3.10 -11.43 -2.41
C ILE A 58 4.21 -12.45 -2.25
N LYS A 59 5.32 -12.05 -1.64
CA LYS A 59 6.45 -12.93 -1.39
C LYS A 59 6.05 -14.12 -0.52
N LEU A 60 5.31 -13.88 0.55
CA LEU A 60 4.82 -14.93 1.44
C LEU A 60 3.84 -15.88 0.73
N LEU A 61 2.98 -15.35 -0.13
CA LEU A 61 2.06 -16.16 -0.92
C LEU A 61 2.82 -17.09 -1.88
N ILE A 62 3.87 -16.60 -2.51
CA ILE A 62 4.71 -17.39 -3.40
C ILE A 62 5.42 -18.48 -2.61
N GLU A 63 6.05 -18.14 -1.49
CA GLU A 63 6.75 -19.09 -0.62
C GLU A 63 5.81 -20.17 -0.11
N ASN A 64 4.61 -19.78 0.31
CA ASN A 64 3.59 -20.70 0.79
C ASN A 64 3.13 -21.69 -0.29
N ARG A 65 2.96 -21.18 -1.52
CA ARG A 65 2.61 -22.02 -2.67
C ARG A 65 3.72 -23.02 -2.98
N GLU A 66 4.98 -22.59 -2.94
CA GLU A 66 6.11 -23.47 -3.15
C GLU A 66 6.22 -24.54 -2.09
N LEU A 67 6.01 -24.18 -0.83
CA LEU A 67 6.01 -25.14 0.29
C LEU A 67 4.90 -26.17 0.15
N ARG A 68 3.70 -25.73 -0.20
CA ARG A 68 2.57 -26.64 -0.43
C ARG A 68 2.86 -27.60 -1.57
N HIS A 69 3.48 -27.11 -2.63
CA HIS A 69 3.85 -27.93 -3.76
C HIS A 69 4.88 -29.00 -3.37
N LYS A 70 5.88 -28.63 -2.58
CA LYS A 70 6.90 -29.56 -2.07
C LYS A 70 6.27 -30.63 -1.17
N VAL A 71 5.39 -30.26 -0.27
CA VAL A 71 4.70 -31.19 0.63
C VAL A 71 3.86 -32.16 -0.18
N THR A 72 3.04 -31.67 -1.10
CA THR A 72 2.20 -32.50 -1.98
C THR A 72 3.04 -33.49 -2.77
N LYS A 73 4.14 -33.03 -3.34
CA LYS A 73 5.05 -33.87 -4.12
C LYS A 73 5.70 -34.95 -3.28
N GLN A 74 6.07 -34.61 -2.04
CA GLN A 74 6.66 -35.55 -1.09
C GLN A 74 5.69 -36.63 -0.66
N TYR A 75 4.46 -36.25 -0.28
CA TYR A 75 3.41 -37.18 0.13
C TYR A 75 2.81 -37.95 -1.05
N GLY A 76 2.81 -37.39 -2.22
CA GLY A 76 2.33 -38.05 -3.42
C GLY A 76 3.14 -39.28 -3.86
N ARG A 77 4.34 -39.44 -3.31
CA ARG A 77 5.23 -40.58 -3.58
C ARG A 77 4.96 -41.78 -2.63
N LEU A 78 4.20 -41.53 -1.62
CA LEU A 78 3.84 -42.61 -0.66
C LEU A 78 2.66 -43.43 -1.16
#